data_37b45c7e88cf6834c9301970472d7d8d
#
_entry.id   37b45c7e88cf6834c9301970472d7d8d
#
_cell.length_a   1.000
_cell.length_b   1.000
_cell.length_c   1.000
_cell.angle_alpha   90.00
_cell.angle_beta   90.00
_cell.angle_gamma   90.00
#
_symmetry.space_group_name_H-M   'P 1'
#
loop_
_entity.id
_entity.type
_entity.pdbx_description
1 polymer ?
#
loop_
_entity_poly.entity_id
_entity_poly.type
_entity_poly.pdbx_seq_one_letter_code
_entity_poly.pdbx_strand_id
1 'polypeptide(L)'
;MNQNTPSKEPEWLGLQPDKTEQASALPKRSLYRRLLRRLFHLSFLLMRPMTLGVRAVVLDAEQRVMLVRHTYVPGWYFPGGGVEVGETSLEALRRELLEEAGLEMTAQPHWHGLFLNAHASKRDHVGLYIVRHFRDLGPRLPDREIAEARFFALDTLPEDLAYGHQRRLHEILNGLPPSAEW
;
A
#
# COMPACT_ATOMS: atom_id res chain seq x y z
N MET A 1 35.79 -34.31 -8.74
CA MET A 1 36.42 -33.08 -9.27
C MET A 1 35.27 -32.13 -9.65
N ASN A 2 34.98 -31.21 -8.76
CA ASN A 2 33.87 -30.27 -8.92
C ASN A 2 34.50 -28.88 -9.07
N GLN A 3 34.54 -28.35 -10.27
CA GLN A 3 35.06 -27.01 -10.55
C GLN A 3 33.95 -25.99 -10.37
N ASN A 4 34.01 -25.30 -9.27
CA ASN A 4 33.13 -24.15 -8.94
C ASN A 4 33.71 -22.93 -9.72
N THR A 5 33.08 -22.52 -10.80
CA THR A 5 33.43 -21.32 -11.53
C THR A 5 32.76 -20.13 -10.81
N PRO A 6 33.49 -19.11 -10.33
CA PRO A 6 32.87 -17.94 -9.74
C PRO A 6 32.15 -17.14 -10.82
N SER A 7 30.89 -16.84 -10.59
CA SER A 7 30.09 -15.92 -11.41
C SER A 7 30.73 -14.52 -11.38
N LYS A 8 31.11 -13.99 -12.53
CA LYS A 8 31.59 -12.61 -12.67
C LYS A 8 30.47 -11.65 -12.30
N GLU A 9 30.73 -10.80 -11.34
CA GLU A 9 29.85 -9.65 -11.03
C GLU A 9 29.76 -8.74 -12.27
N PRO A 10 28.57 -8.16 -12.52
CA PRO A 10 28.38 -7.30 -13.69
C PRO A 10 29.19 -6.00 -13.55
N GLU A 11 29.87 -5.62 -14.62
CA GLU A 11 30.85 -4.54 -14.74
C GLU A 11 30.34 -3.12 -14.36
N TRP A 12 29.01 -2.93 -14.31
CA TRP A 12 28.39 -1.66 -13.91
C TRP A 12 28.43 -1.39 -12.39
N LEU A 13 28.72 -2.40 -11.55
CA LEU A 13 28.87 -2.23 -10.09
C LEU A 13 30.20 -1.55 -9.70
N GLY A 14 31.14 -1.41 -10.63
CA GLY A 14 32.47 -0.84 -10.41
C GLY A 14 32.63 0.65 -10.71
N LEU A 15 31.58 1.35 -11.14
CA LEU A 15 31.65 2.79 -11.42
C LEU A 15 31.69 3.60 -10.13
N GLN A 16 32.88 3.84 -9.62
CA GLN A 16 33.09 4.85 -8.57
C GLN A 16 32.85 6.24 -9.18
N PRO A 17 32.09 7.14 -8.50
CA PRO A 17 31.95 8.50 -8.96
C PRO A 17 33.32 9.20 -8.93
N ASP A 18 33.71 9.77 -10.07
CA ASP A 18 34.92 10.56 -10.23
C ASP A 18 34.91 11.74 -9.23
N LYS A 19 35.94 11.80 -8.35
CA LYS A 19 36.09 12.81 -7.30
C LYS A 19 36.71 14.11 -7.79
N THR A 20 36.81 14.34 -9.08
CA THR A 20 37.42 15.53 -9.66
C THR A 20 36.41 16.48 -10.28
N GLU A 21 35.37 16.89 -9.55
CA GLU A 21 34.59 18.06 -9.92
C GLU A 21 34.80 19.15 -8.85
N GLN A 22 35.75 20.02 -9.15
CA GLN A 22 36.04 21.24 -8.39
C GLN A 22 34.78 22.09 -8.27
N ALA A 23 34.44 22.46 -7.03
CA ALA A 23 33.34 23.36 -6.71
C ALA A 23 33.59 24.74 -7.35
N SER A 24 33.19 24.94 -8.60
CA SER A 24 33.07 26.25 -9.21
C SER A 24 31.83 26.94 -8.67
N ALA A 25 32.01 28.18 -8.16
CA ALA A 25 30.96 29.02 -7.59
C ALA A 25 29.73 29.10 -8.52
N LEU A 26 28.59 28.60 -8.04
CA LEU A 26 27.34 28.57 -8.80
C LEU A 26 26.79 29.99 -9.02
N PRO A 27 26.58 30.43 -10.28
CA PRO A 27 26.13 31.78 -10.57
C PRO A 27 24.68 31.99 -10.10
N LYS A 28 24.27 33.25 -9.89
CA LYS A 28 22.93 33.73 -9.47
C LYS A 28 21.71 33.14 -10.25
N ARG A 29 21.94 32.45 -11.37
CA ARG A 29 20.97 31.64 -12.12
C ARG A 29 20.35 30.47 -11.30
N SER A 30 20.94 30.12 -10.17
CA SER A 30 20.47 28.98 -9.36
C SER A 30 19.17 29.26 -8.60
N LEU A 31 18.97 30.50 -8.12
CA LEU A 31 17.76 30.91 -7.39
C LEU A 31 16.53 30.93 -8.30
N TYR A 32 16.66 31.50 -9.50
CA TYR A 32 15.59 31.51 -10.49
C TYR A 32 15.17 30.10 -10.93
N ARG A 33 16.14 29.21 -11.18
CA ARG A 33 15.87 27.80 -11.50
C ARG A 33 15.22 27.06 -10.33
N ARG A 34 15.61 27.34 -9.09
CA ARG A 34 14.98 26.78 -7.89
C ARG A 34 13.54 27.27 -7.73
N LEU A 35 13.31 28.56 -7.96
CA LEU A 35 11.96 29.15 -7.94
C LEU A 35 11.08 28.57 -9.03
N LEU A 36 11.54 28.50 -10.28
CA LEU A 36 10.81 27.88 -11.38
C LEU A 36 10.49 26.42 -11.10
N ARG A 37 11.44 25.66 -10.56
CA ARG A 37 11.20 24.27 -10.19
C ARG A 37 10.15 24.15 -9.08
N ARG A 38 10.16 25.04 -8.08
CA ARG A 38 9.14 25.07 -7.03
C ARG A 38 7.77 25.44 -7.58
N LEU A 39 7.68 26.45 -8.45
CA LEU A 39 6.43 26.83 -9.13
C LEU A 39 5.89 25.70 -10.03
N PHE A 40 6.80 25.02 -10.74
CA PHE A 40 6.46 23.85 -11.53
C PHE A 40 5.93 22.70 -10.67
N HIS A 41 6.59 22.38 -9.54
CA HIS A 41 6.08 21.36 -8.60
C HIS A 41 4.74 21.77 -7.98
N LEU A 42 4.56 23.05 -7.64
CA LEU A 42 3.29 23.56 -7.11
C LEU A 42 2.16 23.45 -8.14
N SER A 43 2.44 23.75 -9.42
CA SER A 43 1.46 23.58 -10.50
C SER A 43 1.05 22.11 -10.68
N PHE A 44 1.98 21.15 -10.53
CA PHE A 44 1.65 19.73 -10.57
C PHE A 44 0.74 19.30 -9.41
N LEU A 45 0.99 19.78 -8.19
CA LEU A 45 0.13 19.53 -7.04
C LEU A 45 -1.31 20.02 -7.26
N LEU A 46 -1.47 21.17 -7.93
CA LEU A 46 -2.79 21.71 -8.25
C LEU A 46 -3.46 21.04 -9.46
N MET A 47 -2.68 20.68 -10.48
CA MET A 47 -3.21 20.13 -11.72
C MET A 47 -3.43 18.60 -11.71
N ARG A 48 -2.70 17.87 -10.85
CA ARG A 48 -2.77 16.40 -10.76
C ARG A 48 -2.84 15.90 -9.32
N PRO A 49 -3.78 16.38 -8.49
CA PRO A 49 -3.97 15.79 -7.16
C PRO A 49 -4.48 14.36 -7.34
N MET A 50 -3.73 13.41 -6.83
CA MET A 50 -4.12 12.01 -6.76
C MET A 50 -4.15 11.60 -5.29
N THR A 51 -5.09 10.75 -4.91
CA THR A 51 -5.13 10.09 -3.61
C THR A 51 -4.64 8.67 -3.73
N LEU A 52 -3.95 8.23 -2.72
CA LEU A 52 -3.45 6.86 -2.60
C LEU A 52 -3.93 6.27 -1.28
N GLY A 53 -4.65 5.18 -1.37
CA GLY A 53 -5.00 4.35 -0.22
C GLY A 53 -4.29 3.01 -0.26
N VAL A 54 -4.32 2.32 0.88
CA VAL A 54 -3.87 0.93 1.02
C VAL A 54 -4.95 0.09 1.65
N ARG A 55 -5.04 -1.18 1.24
CA ARG A 55 -5.91 -2.18 1.83
C ARG A 55 -5.16 -3.50 2.01
N ALA A 56 -5.56 -4.27 3.02
CA ALA A 56 -5.00 -5.58 3.29
C ALA A 56 -6.05 -6.69 3.21
N VAL A 57 -5.79 -7.72 2.41
CA VAL A 57 -6.40 -9.03 2.59
C VAL A 57 -5.57 -9.76 3.63
N VAL A 58 -6.03 -9.75 4.89
CA VAL A 58 -5.38 -10.46 5.98
C VAL A 58 -5.99 -11.84 6.10
N LEU A 59 -5.18 -12.87 5.94
CA LEU A 59 -5.62 -14.28 6.04
C LEU A 59 -4.90 -14.95 7.21
N ASP A 60 -5.67 -15.53 8.11
CA ASP A 60 -5.13 -16.30 9.23
C ASP A 60 -4.75 -17.75 8.84
N ALA A 61 -4.31 -18.53 9.80
CA ALA A 61 -3.91 -19.92 9.60
C ALA A 61 -5.08 -20.82 9.14
N GLU A 62 -6.30 -20.50 9.53
CA GLU A 62 -7.55 -21.17 9.15
C GLU A 62 -8.12 -20.64 7.83
N GLN A 63 -7.37 -19.78 7.10
CA GLN A 63 -7.79 -19.11 5.85
C GLN A 63 -9.05 -18.24 6.02
N ARG A 64 -9.30 -17.71 7.22
CA ARG A 64 -10.34 -16.71 7.44
C ARG A 64 -9.81 -15.34 7.08
N VAL A 65 -10.66 -14.47 6.55
CA VAL A 65 -10.31 -13.11 6.15
C VAL A 65 -10.74 -12.10 7.21
N MET A 66 -9.83 -11.18 7.59
CA MET A 66 -10.16 -10.04 8.44
C MET A 66 -10.96 -9.01 7.66
N LEU A 67 -12.12 -8.64 8.19
CA LEU A 67 -12.94 -7.54 7.68
C LEU A 67 -13.25 -6.56 8.80
N VAL A 68 -13.43 -5.30 8.42
CA VAL A 68 -13.81 -4.20 9.29
C VAL A 68 -15.13 -3.57 8.83
N ARG A 69 -15.91 -3.08 9.77
CA ARG A 69 -17.14 -2.32 9.52
C ARG A 69 -17.00 -0.94 10.12
N HIS A 70 -17.08 0.08 9.29
CA HIS A 70 -17.01 1.47 9.74
C HIS A 70 -18.35 1.95 10.31
N THR A 71 -18.32 3.00 11.13
CA THR A 71 -19.52 3.61 11.71
C THR A 71 -20.27 4.53 10.74
N TYR A 72 -19.58 5.04 9.70
CA TYR A 72 -20.05 6.09 8.80
C TYR A 72 -20.37 5.61 7.38
N VAL A 73 -20.04 4.36 7.05
CA VAL A 73 -20.36 3.74 5.74
C VAL A 73 -20.86 2.32 5.95
N PRO A 74 -21.96 1.90 5.28
CA PRO A 74 -22.49 0.55 5.43
C PRO A 74 -21.62 -0.49 4.72
N GLY A 75 -21.66 -1.72 5.22
CA GLY A 75 -20.96 -2.87 4.65
C GLY A 75 -19.65 -3.21 5.33
N TRP A 76 -19.03 -4.28 4.84
CA TRP A 76 -17.74 -4.78 5.30
C TRP A 76 -16.65 -4.49 4.28
N TYR A 77 -15.45 -4.23 4.79
CA TYR A 77 -14.30 -3.79 4.00
C TYR A 77 -13.04 -4.52 4.46
N PHE A 78 -12.03 -4.59 3.60
CA PHE A 78 -10.68 -4.92 4.06
C PHE A 78 -10.14 -3.75 4.91
N PRO A 79 -9.41 -4.02 6.00
CA PRO A 79 -8.76 -2.98 6.76
C PRO A 79 -7.76 -2.18 5.91
N GLY A 80 -7.66 -0.89 6.20
CA GLY A 80 -6.75 0.03 5.53
C GLY A 80 -7.37 1.39 5.26
N GLY A 81 -6.55 2.37 4.92
CA GLY A 81 -6.94 3.76 4.73
C GLY A 81 -6.00 4.54 3.81
N GLY A 82 -5.99 5.85 3.97
CA GLY A 82 -5.18 6.75 3.18
C GLY A 82 -3.69 6.67 3.52
N VAL A 83 -2.84 6.85 2.50
CA VAL A 83 -1.41 7.08 2.71
C VAL A 83 -1.19 8.56 2.97
N GLU A 84 -0.62 8.90 4.11
CA GLU A 84 -0.37 10.28 4.51
C GLU A 84 0.86 10.87 3.83
N VAL A 85 0.97 12.20 3.85
CA VAL A 85 2.12 12.90 3.26
C VAL A 85 3.40 12.56 4.03
N GLY A 86 4.36 12.00 3.33
CA GLY A 86 5.64 11.57 3.91
C GLY A 86 5.64 10.14 4.44
N GLU A 87 4.51 9.45 4.39
CA GLU A 87 4.36 8.05 4.77
C GLU A 87 4.56 7.14 3.55
N THR A 88 5.20 6.02 3.73
CA THR A 88 5.22 4.95 2.72
C THR A 88 3.94 4.13 2.77
N SER A 89 3.57 3.48 1.67
CA SER A 89 2.39 2.60 1.64
C SER A 89 2.46 1.43 2.66
N LEU A 90 3.67 0.99 3.03
CA LEU A 90 3.86 -0.04 4.05
C LEU A 90 3.69 0.50 5.47
N GLU A 91 4.11 1.73 5.74
CA GLU A 91 3.88 2.40 7.03
C GLU A 91 2.39 2.64 7.22
N ALA A 92 1.70 3.18 6.19
CA ALA A 92 0.25 3.32 6.21
C ALA A 92 -0.46 1.99 6.50
N LEU A 93 -0.07 0.93 5.79
CA LEU A 93 -0.66 -0.39 6.00
C LEU A 93 -0.48 -0.91 7.43
N ARG A 94 0.71 -0.72 8.03
CA ARG A 94 0.98 -1.13 9.43
C ARG A 94 0.13 -0.35 10.41
N ARG A 95 0.05 0.97 10.23
CA ARG A 95 -0.76 1.86 11.06
C ARG A 95 -2.23 1.46 11.00
N GLU A 96 -2.78 1.33 9.81
CA GLU A 96 -4.19 0.99 9.60
C GLU A 96 -4.57 -0.38 10.17
N LEU A 97 -3.73 -1.41 9.96
CA LEU A 97 -3.98 -2.73 10.53
C LEU A 97 -4.00 -2.72 12.06
N LEU A 98 -3.12 -1.92 12.67
CA LEU A 98 -3.08 -1.77 14.11
C LEU A 98 -4.32 -1.01 14.62
N GLU A 99 -4.68 0.09 13.97
CA GLU A 99 -5.77 0.98 14.37
C GLU A 99 -7.14 0.36 14.12
N GLU A 100 -7.38 -0.23 12.95
CA GLU A 100 -8.69 -0.75 12.56
C GLU A 100 -8.94 -2.21 12.99
N ALA A 101 -7.89 -3.05 13.01
CA ALA A 101 -8.04 -4.48 13.26
C ALA A 101 -7.32 -5.01 14.50
N GLY A 102 -6.49 -4.20 15.18
CA GLY A 102 -5.66 -4.66 16.30
C GLY A 102 -4.60 -5.67 15.90
N LEU A 103 -4.13 -5.61 14.66
CA LEU A 103 -3.15 -6.56 14.11
C LEU A 103 -1.80 -5.91 13.87
N GLU A 104 -0.74 -6.54 14.34
CA GLU A 104 0.64 -6.11 14.12
C GLU A 104 1.32 -7.00 13.09
N MET A 105 1.72 -6.44 11.94
CA MET A 105 2.45 -7.20 10.92
C MET A 105 3.82 -7.65 11.42
N THR A 106 4.14 -8.94 11.32
CA THR A 106 5.40 -9.54 11.76
C THR A 106 6.36 -9.88 10.62
N ALA A 107 5.90 -9.82 9.37
CA ALA A 107 6.72 -9.99 8.17
C ALA A 107 6.28 -9.06 7.05
N GLN A 108 7.04 -9.02 5.95
CA GLN A 108 6.68 -8.26 4.76
C GLN A 108 5.43 -8.87 4.11
N PRO A 109 4.43 -8.04 3.79
CA PRO A 109 3.24 -8.50 3.08
C PRO A 109 3.57 -8.73 1.60
N HIS A 110 2.75 -9.56 0.95
CA HIS A 110 2.82 -9.71 -0.49
C HIS A 110 2.05 -8.59 -1.20
N TRP A 111 2.70 -7.90 -2.13
CA TRP A 111 2.05 -6.91 -2.99
C TRP A 111 1.18 -7.61 -4.03
N HIS A 112 -0.12 -7.30 -4.06
CA HIS A 112 -1.04 -7.87 -5.03
C HIS A 112 -1.20 -6.96 -6.26
N GLY A 113 -1.45 -5.66 -6.05
CA GLY A 113 -1.61 -4.74 -7.17
C GLY A 113 -2.03 -3.33 -6.77
N LEU A 114 -1.99 -2.42 -7.76
CA LEU A 114 -2.49 -1.05 -7.68
C LEU A 114 -3.72 -0.91 -8.57
N PHE A 115 -4.80 -0.37 -8.05
CA PHE A 115 -6.10 -0.31 -8.70
C PHE A 115 -6.61 1.13 -8.77
N LEU A 116 -7.17 1.52 -9.90
CA LEU A 116 -7.95 2.75 -9.99
C LEU A 116 -9.30 2.56 -9.29
N ASN A 117 -9.57 3.35 -8.27
CA ASN A 117 -10.84 3.34 -7.54
C ASN A 117 -11.79 4.41 -8.08
N ALA A 118 -12.23 4.23 -9.33
CA ALA A 118 -13.06 5.20 -10.04
C ALA A 118 -14.41 5.47 -9.35
N HIS A 119 -14.91 4.53 -8.54
CA HIS A 119 -16.15 4.72 -7.78
C HIS A 119 -16.02 5.77 -6.69
N ALA A 120 -14.90 5.85 -6.01
CA ALA A 120 -14.63 6.91 -5.03
C ALA A 120 -14.23 8.21 -5.74
N SER A 121 -13.27 8.13 -6.66
CA SER A 121 -12.81 9.26 -7.47
C SER A 121 -11.98 8.77 -8.66
N LYS A 122 -12.10 9.44 -9.82
CA LYS A 122 -11.22 9.20 -10.98
C LYS A 122 -9.73 9.49 -10.71
N ARG A 123 -9.41 9.96 -9.51
CA ARG A 123 -8.05 10.31 -9.05
C ARG A 123 -7.57 9.41 -7.91
N ASP A 124 -8.42 8.49 -7.46
CA ASP A 124 -8.12 7.62 -6.32
C ASP A 124 -7.50 6.30 -6.77
N HIS A 125 -6.44 5.90 -6.09
CA HIS A 125 -5.78 4.62 -6.31
C HIS A 125 -5.65 3.87 -5.00
N VAL A 126 -5.84 2.57 -5.06
CA VAL A 126 -5.73 1.68 -3.90
C VAL A 126 -4.66 0.63 -4.16
N GLY A 127 -3.65 0.60 -3.31
CA GLY A 127 -2.67 -0.48 -3.24
C GLY A 127 -3.20 -1.62 -2.39
N LEU A 128 -3.20 -2.84 -2.91
CA LEU A 128 -3.67 -4.03 -2.19
C LEU A 128 -2.50 -4.93 -1.81
N TYR A 129 -2.48 -5.31 -0.55
CA TYR A 129 -1.51 -6.23 0.02
C TYR A 129 -2.19 -7.49 0.56
N ILE A 130 -1.47 -8.61 0.54
CA ILE A 130 -1.88 -9.86 1.19
C ILE A 130 -0.99 -10.04 2.42
N VAL A 131 -1.60 -10.11 3.60
CA VAL A 131 -0.92 -10.26 4.90
C VAL A 131 -1.25 -11.63 5.47
N ARG A 132 -0.21 -12.44 5.74
CA ARG A 132 -0.35 -13.78 6.33
C ARG A 132 0.42 -13.93 7.64
N HIS A 133 1.31 -12.99 7.94
CA HIS A 133 2.16 -13.03 9.14
C HIS A 133 1.88 -11.79 9.99
N PHE A 134 1.17 -11.99 11.06
CA PHE A 134 0.78 -10.94 12.00
C PHE A 134 0.65 -11.50 13.41
N ARG A 135 0.67 -10.62 14.39
CA ARG A 135 0.31 -10.89 15.77
C ARG A 135 -1.05 -10.24 16.04
N ASP A 136 -2.00 -11.03 16.49
CA ASP A 136 -3.28 -10.55 16.99
C ASP A 136 -3.08 -10.00 18.41
N LEU A 137 -3.40 -8.73 18.61
CA LEU A 137 -3.27 -8.04 19.89
C LEU A 137 -4.55 -8.15 20.75
N GLY A 138 -5.53 -8.88 20.26
CA GLY A 138 -6.82 -9.09 20.90
C GLY A 138 -7.97 -8.31 20.23
N PRO A 139 -9.19 -8.55 20.68
CA PRO A 139 -10.38 -7.97 20.06
C PRO A 139 -10.31 -6.44 20.01
N ARG A 140 -10.50 -5.89 18.82
CA ARG A 140 -10.62 -4.45 18.62
C ARG A 140 -11.94 -3.96 19.22
N LEU A 141 -11.88 -3.07 20.21
CA LEU A 141 -13.07 -2.46 20.76
C LEU A 141 -13.66 -1.43 19.78
N PRO A 142 -14.99 -1.35 19.66
CA PRO A 142 -15.63 -0.32 18.85
C PRO A 142 -15.24 1.09 19.32
N ASP A 143 -15.10 2.00 18.34
CA ASP A 143 -14.85 3.41 18.61
C ASP A 143 -15.70 4.30 17.67
N ARG A 144 -15.24 5.55 17.43
CA ARG A 144 -15.96 6.50 16.56
C ARG A 144 -15.83 6.15 15.07
N GLU A 145 -14.84 5.38 14.69
CA GLU A 145 -14.54 5.06 13.30
C GLU A 145 -14.88 3.61 12.96
N ILE A 146 -14.45 2.67 13.80
CA ILE A 146 -14.65 1.24 13.58
C ILE A 146 -15.74 0.70 14.52
N ALA A 147 -16.83 0.23 13.92
CA ALA A 147 -17.93 -0.41 14.64
C ALA A 147 -17.60 -1.85 15.02
N GLU A 148 -16.90 -2.57 14.15
CA GLU A 148 -16.57 -3.98 14.34
C GLU A 148 -15.37 -4.39 13.45
N ALA A 149 -14.51 -5.27 13.98
CA ALA A 149 -13.45 -5.92 13.24
C ALA A 149 -13.39 -7.40 13.65
N ARG A 150 -13.46 -8.32 12.67
CA ARG A 150 -13.37 -9.77 12.94
C ARG A 150 -12.98 -10.59 11.72
N PHE A 151 -12.55 -11.81 11.96
CA PHE A 151 -12.29 -12.80 10.94
C PHE A 151 -13.58 -13.50 10.48
N PHE A 152 -13.70 -13.68 9.16
CA PHE A 152 -14.78 -14.43 8.53
C PHE A 152 -14.22 -15.63 7.77
N ALA A 153 -14.86 -16.77 7.88
CA ALA A 153 -14.57 -17.90 7.02
C ALA A 153 -14.98 -17.59 5.57
N LEU A 154 -14.21 -18.09 4.61
CA LEU A 154 -14.40 -17.74 3.20
C LEU A 154 -15.71 -18.26 2.61
N ASP A 155 -16.33 -19.27 3.23
CA ASP A 155 -17.63 -19.85 2.88
C ASP A 155 -18.82 -19.14 3.55
N THR A 156 -18.55 -18.24 4.51
CA THR A 156 -19.57 -17.52 5.28
C THR A 156 -19.28 -16.02 5.32
N LEU A 157 -18.86 -15.47 4.19
CA LEU A 157 -18.63 -14.03 4.04
C LEU A 157 -19.95 -13.26 4.22
N PRO A 158 -19.91 -12.04 4.80
CA PRO A 158 -21.09 -11.23 4.96
C PRO A 158 -21.67 -10.81 3.60
N GLU A 159 -23.01 -10.81 3.49
CA GLU A 159 -23.72 -10.46 2.24
C GLU A 159 -23.45 -9.02 1.80
N ASP A 160 -23.19 -8.12 2.76
CA ASP A 160 -22.87 -6.71 2.56
C ASP A 160 -21.36 -6.44 2.44
N LEU A 161 -20.52 -7.44 2.13
CA LEU A 161 -19.13 -7.21 1.75
C LEU A 161 -19.09 -6.35 0.48
N ALA A 162 -18.37 -5.23 0.53
CA ALA A 162 -18.33 -4.28 -0.56
C ALA A 162 -17.81 -4.93 -1.87
N TYR A 163 -18.45 -4.62 -2.98
CA TYR A 163 -18.24 -5.30 -4.27
C TYR A 163 -16.78 -5.34 -4.74
N GLY A 164 -16.06 -4.23 -4.64
CA GLY A 164 -14.63 -4.19 -4.98
C GLY A 164 -13.79 -5.18 -4.14
N HIS A 165 -14.15 -5.35 -2.87
CA HIS A 165 -13.47 -6.29 -1.95
C HIS A 165 -13.79 -7.75 -2.30
N GLN A 166 -15.02 -8.04 -2.68
CA GLN A 166 -15.40 -9.38 -3.18
C GLN A 166 -14.58 -9.76 -4.43
N ARG A 167 -14.47 -8.83 -5.39
CA ARG A 167 -13.69 -9.05 -6.61
C ARG A 167 -12.21 -9.32 -6.31
N ARG A 168 -11.60 -8.54 -5.44
CA ARG A 168 -10.18 -8.71 -5.06
C ARG A 168 -9.96 -10.03 -4.33
N LEU A 169 -10.88 -10.39 -3.42
CA LEU A 169 -10.80 -11.68 -2.73
C LEU A 169 -10.90 -12.83 -3.72
N HIS A 170 -11.84 -12.78 -4.66
CA HIS A 170 -11.98 -13.78 -5.71
C HIS A 170 -10.73 -13.92 -6.58
N GLU A 171 -10.07 -12.81 -6.98
CA GLU A 171 -8.83 -12.84 -7.73
C GLU A 171 -7.71 -13.54 -6.95
N ILE A 172 -7.55 -13.18 -5.67
CA ILE A 172 -6.49 -13.73 -4.81
C ILE A 172 -6.70 -15.23 -4.57
N LEU A 173 -7.93 -15.65 -4.25
CA LEU A 173 -8.23 -17.06 -3.95
C LEU A 173 -8.10 -17.98 -5.16
N ASN A 174 -8.33 -17.46 -6.36
CA ASN A 174 -8.25 -18.23 -7.61
C ASN A 174 -6.91 -18.03 -8.35
N GLY A 175 -5.95 -17.27 -7.78
CA GLY A 175 -4.67 -17.02 -8.42
C GLY A 175 -4.78 -16.26 -9.74
N LEU A 176 -5.84 -15.45 -9.90
CA LEU A 176 -6.04 -14.65 -11.10
C LEU A 176 -5.15 -13.40 -11.09
N PRO A 177 -4.74 -12.90 -12.25
CA PRO A 177 -4.00 -11.65 -12.32
C PRO A 177 -4.88 -10.48 -11.82
N PRO A 178 -4.29 -9.47 -11.14
CA PRO A 178 -5.03 -8.32 -10.70
C PRO A 178 -5.57 -7.52 -11.89
N SER A 179 -6.82 -7.07 -11.80
CA SER A 179 -7.41 -6.15 -12.78
C SER A 179 -6.82 -4.74 -12.62
N ALA A 180 -7.12 -3.82 -13.54
CA ALA A 180 -6.68 -2.43 -13.43
C ALA A 180 -7.57 -1.59 -12.50
N GLU A 181 -8.82 -2.01 -12.27
CA GLU A 181 -9.85 -1.26 -11.54
C GLU A 181 -10.26 -2.00 -10.27
N TRP A 182 -10.53 -1.21 -9.21
CA TRP A 182 -10.98 -1.72 -7.90
C TRP A 182 -12.31 -2.46 -7.90
#